data_12b3f3881ade8ab7ee559a806dcd1144
#
_entry.id   12b3f3881ade8ab7ee559a806dcd1144
#
_cell.length_a   1.000
_cell.length_b   1.000
_cell.length_c   1.000
_cell.angle_alpha   90.00
_cell.angle_beta   90.00
_cell.angle_gamma   90.00
#
_symmetry.space_group_name_H-M   'P 1'
#
loop_
_entity.id
_entity.type
_entity.pdbx_description
1 polymer ?
#
loop_
_entity_poly.entity_id
_entity_poly.type
_entity_poly.pdbx_seq_one_letter_code
_entity_poly.pdbx_strand_id
1 'polypeptide(L)'
;MNNKLKTKDFILIALLTAVYMIIYMVSMLVITPLGALGHSVSPGICAIFTGTVIYFMAKKLGKMWQYTIMTVLVMACFTLMGGGYIPWYITSIGMAIIADFIASRKGKEVSTCRVAIASGVLHVGQAWGAIIPASFFVSRYKSYWMQKGQTEAEMNNYIKYTAGTWGVISTAIV
;
A
#
# COMPACT_ATOMS: atom_id res chain seq x y z
N MET A 1 -7.41 11.72 27.09
CA MET A 1 -7.19 10.32 26.63
C MET A 1 -5.73 10.15 26.26
N ASN A 2 -5.10 9.07 26.72
CA ASN A 2 -3.69 8.78 26.46
C ASN A 2 -3.54 8.31 24.99
N ASN A 3 -2.82 9.08 24.17
CA ASN A 3 -2.64 8.80 22.74
C ASN A 3 -1.58 7.72 22.46
N LYS A 4 -1.01 7.13 23.52
CA LYS A 4 -0.01 6.06 23.41
C LYS A 4 -0.68 4.73 23.08
N LEU A 5 -0.08 3.95 22.18
CA LEU A 5 -0.48 2.59 21.91
C LEU A 5 -0.23 1.70 23.13
N LYS A 6 -1.19 0.84 23.45
CA LYS A 6 -1.11 -0.17 24.49
C LYS A 6 -0.97 -1.55 23.86
N THR A 7 -0.55 -2.56 24.59
CA THR A 7 -0.40 -3.95 24.11
C THR A 7 -1.64 -4.45 23.35
N LYS A 8 -2.83 -4.18 23.87
CA LYS A 8 -4.10 -4.55 23.18
C LYS A 8 -4.29 -3.89 21.83
N ASP A 9 -3.73 -2.68 21.64
CA ASP A 9 -3.81 -1.96 20.37
C ASP A 9 -2.92 -2.63 19.31
N PHE A 10 -1.72 -3.09 19.70
CA PHE A 10 -0.84 -3.87 18.82
C PHE A 10 -1.48 -5.20 18.38
N ILE A 11 -2.15 -5.90 19.31
CA ILE A 11 -2.89 -7.13 18.98
C ILE A 11 -4.00 -6.83 17.95
N LEU A 12 -4.75 -5.75 18.16
CA LEU A 12 -5.81 -5.35 17.24
C LEU A 12 -5.25 -4.94 15.87
N ILE A 13 -4.14 -4.18 15.83
CA ILE A 13 -3.46 -3.83 14.57
C ILE A 13 -3.02 -5.10 13.84
N ALA A 14 -2.38 -6.05 14.52
CA ALA A 14 -1.91 -7.29 13.91
C ALA A 14 -3.08 -8.10 13.34
N LEU A 15 -4.19 -8.23 14.08
CA LEU A 15 -5.39 -8.93 13.62
C LEU A 15 -6.01 -8.27 12.38
N LEU A 16 -6.16 -6.95 12.42
CA LEU A 16 -6.71 -6.20 11.27
C LEU A 16 -5.75 -6.21 10.08
N THR A 17 -4.44 -6.26 10.32
CA THR A 17 -3.44 -6.43 9.25
C THR A 17 -3.57 -7.81 8.59
N ALA A 18 -3.82 -8.87 9.35
CA ALA A 18 -4.06 -10.19 8.77
C ALA A 18 -5.31 -10.20 7.90
N VAL A 19 -6.40 -9.59 8.35
CA VAL A 19 -7.63 -9.42 7.54
C VAL A 19 -7.35 -8.60 6.28
N TYR A 20 -6.61 -7.48 6.41
CA TYR A 20 -6.18 -6.67 5.29
C TYR A 20 -5.41 -7.50 4.25
N MET A 21 -4.45 -8.32 4.69
CA MET A 21 -3.63 -9.17 3.81
C MET A 21 -4.48 -10.20 3.05
N ILE A 22 -5.45 -10.82 3.72
CA ILE A 22 -6.37 -11.77 3.07
C ILE A 22 -7.17 -11.07 1.96
N ILE A 23 -7.78 -9.93 2.27
CA ILE A 23 -8.56 -9.14 1.31
C ILE A 23 -7.67 -8.68 0.15
N TYR A 24 -6.45 -8.20 0.46
CA TYR A 24 -5.47 -7.77 -0.54
C TYR A 24 -5.11 -8.93 -1.49
N MET A 25 -4.79 -10.11 -0.96
CA MET A 25 -4.45 -11.29 -1.78
C MET A 25 -5.60 -11.73 -2.67
N VAL A 26 -6.84 -11.75 -2.13
CA VAL A 26 -8.04 -12.07 -2.93
C VAL A 26 -8.24 -11.02 -4.05
N SER A 27 -8.06 -9.74 -3.74
CA SER A 27 -8.14 -8.67 -4.73
C SER A 27 -7.09 -8.84 -5.84
N MET A 28 -5.87 -9.22 -5.49
CA MET A 28 -4.80 -9.50 -6.47
C MET A 28 -5.13 -10.68 -7.38
N LEU A 29 -5.74 -11.76 -6.87
CA LEU A 29 -6.18 -12.88 -7.68
C LEU A 29 -7.22 -12.46 -8.73
N VAL A 30 -8.14 -11.57 -8.37
CA VAL A 30 -9.15 -11.01 -9.29
C VAL A 30 -8.51 -10.14 -10.37
N ILE A 31 -7.43 -9.43 -10.04
CA ILE A 31 -6.75 -8.49 -10.94
C ILE A 31 -5.74 -9.21 -11.87
N THR A 32 -5.19 -10.34 -11.44
CA THR A 32 -4.16 -11.10 -12.17
C THR A 32 -4.47 -11.33 -13.67
N PRO A 33 -5.71 -11.66 -14.09
CA PRO A 33 -6.04 -11.83 -15.51
C PRO A 33 -5.82 -10.59 -16.38
N LEU A 34 -5.77 -9.39 -15.79
CA LEU A 34 -5.49 -8.14 -16.51
C LEU A 34 -3.99 -7.93 -16.79
N GLY A 35 -3.13 -8.84 -16.34
CA GLY A 35 -1.69 -8.80 -16.57
C GLY A 35 -1.03 -7.51 -16.08
N ALA A 36 -0.12 -6.97 -16.89
CA ALA A 36 0.65 -5.78 -16.53
C ALA A 36 -0.22 -4.53 -16.27
N LEU A 37 -1.31 -4.35 -16.99
CA LEU A 37 -2.26 -3.26 -16.75
C LEU A 37 -2.95 -3.44 -15.38
N GLY A 38 -3.41 -4.65 -15.08
CA GLY A 38 -4.02 -4.96 -13.79
C GLY A 38 -3.08 -4.68 -12.63
N HIS A 39 -1.82 -5.07 -12.77
CA HIS A 39 -0.82 -4.83 -11.74
C HIS A 39 -0.57 -3.33 -11.49
N SER A 40 -0.57 -2.49 -12.52
CA SER A 40 -0.36 -1.05 -12.38
C SER A 40 -1.51 -0.33 -11.67
N VAL A 41 -2.76 -0.79 -11.85
CA VAL A 41 -3.95 -0.21 -11.21
C VAL A 41 -4.34 -0.92 -9.91
N SER A 42 -3.64 -2.00 -9.56
CA SER A 42 -3.96 -2.83 -8.39
C SER A 42 -4.04 -2.07 -7.06
N PRO A 43 -3.20 -1.07 -6.75
CA PRO A 43 -3.33 -0.35 -5.49
C PRO A 43 -4.67 0.36 -5.35
N GLY A 44 -5.18 0.96 -6.43
CA GLY A 44 -6.49 1.61 -6.43
C GLY A 44 -7.65 0.62 -6.24
N ILE A 45 -7.62 -0.49 -6.98
CA ILE A 45 -8.65 -1.53 -6.85
C ILE A 45 -8.59 -2.16 -5.45
N CYS A 46 -7.40 -2.46 -4.95
CA CYS A 46 -7.25 -2.98 -3.59
C CYS A 46 -7.75 -1.98 -2.54
N ALA A 47 -7.57 -0.66 -2.75
CA ALA A 47 -8.05 0.37 -1.84
C ALA A 47 -9.58 0.29 -1.61
N ILE A 48 -10.34 -0.04 -2.65
CA ILE A 48 -11.80 -0.18 -2.56
C ILE A 48 -12.16 -1.31 -1.57
N PHE A 49 -11.50 -2.45 -1.65
CA PHE A 49 -11.80 -3.60 -0.81
C PHE A 49 -11.19 -3.49 0.59
N THR A 50 -9.95 -3.01 0.69
CA THR A 50 -9.23 -2.89 1.96
C THR A 50 -9.59 -1.63 2.75
N GLY A 51 -10.22 -0.64 2.12
CA GLY A 51 -10.65 0.61 2.76
C GLY A 51 -11.54 0.39 3.98
N THR A 52 -12.35 -0.67 3.98
CA THR A 52 -13.18 -1.07 5.13
C THR A 52 -12.33 -1.39 6.36
N VAL A 53 -11.21 -2.12 6.17
CA VAL A 53 -10.29 -2.47 7.26
C VAL A 53 -9.62 -1.23 7.81
N ILE A 54 -9.15 -0.33 6.92
CA ILE A 54 -8.54 0.95 7.27
C ILE A 54 -9.51 1.81 8.07
N TYR A 55 -10.78 1.89 7.61
CA TYR A 55 -11.84 2.60 8.31
C TYR A 55 -12.09 2.01 9.71
N PHE A 56 -12.20 0.69 9.80
CA PHE A 56 -12.45 0.01 11.06
C PHE A 56 -11.31 0.22 12.05
N MET A 57 -10.06 0.16 11.58
CA MET A 57 -8.88 0.47 12.37
C MET A 57 -8.94 1.89 12.93
N ALA A 58 -9.22 2.89 12.10
CA ALA A 58 -9.36 4.27 12.53
C ALA A 58 -10.46 4.46 13.59
N LYS A 59 -11.62 3.83 13.38
CA LYS A 59 -12.76 3.92 14.32
C LYS A 59 -12.48 3.24 15.65
N LYS A 60 -11.75 2.15 15.67
CA LYS A 60 -11.44 1.39 16.89
C LYS A 60 -10.24 1.94 17.65
N LEU A 61 -9.22 2.43 16.96
CA LEU A 61 -7.98 2.92 17.55
C LEU A 61 -7.90 4.44 17.51
N GLY A 62 -7.99 5.06 16.32
CA GLY A 62 -7.86 6.49 16.11
C GLY A 62 -6.54 7.09 16.63
N LYS A 63 -5.50 6.29 16.75
CA LYS A 63 -4.21 6.63 17.35
C LYS A 63 -3.14 6.80 16.29
N MET A 64 -2.15 7.62 16.59
CA MET A 64 -0.94 7.74 15.79
C MET A 64 -0.21 6.39 15.69
N TRP A 65 0.44 6.14 14.56
CA TRP A 65 1.24 4.95 14.23
C TRP A 65 0.43 3.69 13.90
N GLN A 66 -0.90 3.74 13.87
CA GLN A 66 -1.73 2.57 13.55
C GLN A 66 -1.50 2.07 12.11
N TYR A 67 -1.45 2.98 11.14
CA TYR A 67 -1.22 2.65 9.73
C TYR A 67 0.24 2.39 9.42
N THR A 68 1.15 3.11 10.07
CA THR A 68 2.60 2.85 9.94
C THR A 68 2.93 1.43 10.40
N ILE A 69 2.44 1.00 11.56
CA ILE A 69 2.67 -0.36 12.06
C ILE A 69 2.02 -1.39 11.13
N MET A 70 0.78 -1.17 10.70
CA MET A 70 0.11 -2.04 9.71
C MET A 70 0.97 -2.17 8.45
N THR A 71 1.45 -1.07 7.89
CA THR A 71 2.27 -1.06 6.67
C THR A 71 3.58 -1.82 6.87
N VAL A 72 4.26 -1.62 8.00
CA VAL A 72 5.49 -2.37 8.33
C VAL A 72 5.21 -3.88 8.41
N LEU A 73 4.11 -4.29 9.02
CA LEU A 73 3.72 -5.71 9.07
C LEU A 73 3.41 -6.27 7.67
N VAL A 74 2.69 -5.52 6.83
CA VAL A 74 2.43 -5.88 5.43
C VAL A 74 3.76 -6.04 4.67
N MET A 75 4.69 -5.09 4.81
CA MET A 75 6.01 -5.17 4.17
C MET A 75 6.81 -6.38 4.64
N ALA A 76 6.77 -6.68 5.94
CA ALA A 76 7.43 -7.86 6.50
C ALA A 76 6.86 -9.15 5.89
N CYS A 77 5.54 -9.28 5.78
CA CYS A 77 4.90 -10.42 5.13
C CYS A 77 5.34 -10.58 3.68
N PHE A 78 5.32 -9.49 2.89
CA PHE A 78 5.79 -9.54 1.49
C PHE A 78 7.28 -9.86 1.37
N THR A 79 8.11 -9.39 2.30
CA THR A 79 9.54 -9.75 2.33
C THR A 79 9.73 -11.26 2.51
N LEU A 80 9.00 -11.85 3.45
CA LEU A 80 9.04 -13.30 3.69
C LEU A 80 8.55 -14.10 2.48
N MET A 81 7.64 -13.54 1.67
CA MET A 81 7.17 -14.12 0.41
C MET A 81 8.10 -13.87 -0.79
N GLY A 82 9.26 -13.22 -0.58
CA GLY A 82 10.22 -12.92 -1.64
C GLY A 82 9.98 -11.61 -2.40
N GLY A 83 8.94 -10.84 -2.03
CA GLY A 83 8.53 -9.60 -2.71
C GLY A 83 9.23 -8.32 -2.24
N GLY A 84 10.29 -8.41 -1.44
CA GLY A 84 10.97 -7.24 -0.87
C GLY A 84 11.60 -6.31 -1.91
N TYR A 85 11.28 -5.01 -1.86
CA TYR A 85 11.87 -3.99 -2.74
C TYR A 85 12.01 -2.66 -1.99
N ILE A 86 13.24 -2.17 -1.82
CA ILE A 86 13.54 -1.01 -0.96
C ILE A 86 12.76 0.26 -1.34
N PRO A 87 12.70 0.71 -2.62
CA PRO A 87 11.92 1.88 -2.98
C PRO A 87 10.44 1.78 -2.59
N TRP A 88 9.85 0.60 -2.73
CA TRP A 88 8.48 0.35 -2.31
C TRP A 88 8.29 0.49 -0.80
N TYR A 89 9.27 0.06 0.01
CA TYR A 89 9.22 0.25 1.46
C TYR A 89 9.26 1.73 1.83
N ILE A 90 10.17 2.49 1.22
CA ILE A 90 10.34 3.92 1.51
C ILE A 90 9.05 4.69 1.20
N THR A 91 8.46 4.50 0.03
CA THR A 91 7.24 5.19 -0.36
C THR A 91 6.04 4.77 0.50
N SER A 92 5.86 3.48 0.73
CA SER A 92 4.72 2.96 1.50
C SER A 92 4.78 3.38 2.97
N ILE A 93 5.94 3.27 3.63
CA ILE A 93 6.08 3.68 5.04
C ILE A 93 5.98 5.20 5.17
N GLY A 94 6.59 5.96 4.25
CA GLY A 94 6.51 7.41 4.24
C GLY A 94 5.06 7.91 4.13
N MET A 95 4.29 7.34 3.20
CA MET A 95 2.88 7.69 3.02
C MET A 95 1.99 7.16 4.15
N ALA A 96 2.35 6.05 4.79
CA ALA A 96 1.65 5.57 5.99
C ALA A 96 1.81 6.53 7.18
N ILE A 97 2.98 7.12 7.36
CA ILE A 97 3.20 8.17 8.38
C ILE A 97 2.31 9.38 8.09
N ILE A 98 2.23 9.82 6.84
CA ILE A 98 1.36 10.92 6.43
C ILE A 98 -0.12 10.58 6.67
N ALA A 99 -0.54 9.35 6.32
CA ALA A 99 -1.89 8.86 6.56
C ALA A 99 -2.24 8.84 8.07
N ASP A 100 -1.30 8.45 8.92
CA ASP A 100 -1.46 8.51 10.37
C ASP A 100 -1.67 9.95 10.87
N PHE A 101 -0.93 10.93 10.34
CA PHE A 101 -1.16 12.36 10.67
C PHE A 101 -2.53 12.84 10.23
N ILE A 102 -3.02 12.39 9.06
CA ILE A 102 -4.34 12.75 8.54
C ILE A 102 -5.45 12.15 9.40
N ALA A 103 -5.36 10.86 9.75
CA ALA A 103 -6.43 10.13 10.41
C ALA A 103 -6.40 10.19 11.94
N SER A 104 -5.21 10.36 12.57
CA SER A 104 -5.14 10.40 14.02
C SER A 104 -5.61 11.76 14.57
N ARG A 105 -6.43 11.73 15.63
CA ARG A 105 -6.85 12.94 16.36
C ARG A 105 -6.89 12.71 17.87
N LYS A 106 -6.31 13.64 18.62
CA LYS A 106 -6.45 13.68 20.08
C LYS A 106 -7.90 13.96 20.45
N GLY A 107 -8.62 12.97 20.99
CA GLY A 107 -9.87 13.17 21.73
C GLY A 107 -11.14 13.45 20.93
N LYS A 108 -11.14 13.34 19.60
CA LYS A 108 -12.34 13.51 18.75
C LYS A 108 -12.59 12.27 17.90
N GLU A 109 -13.84 12.02 17.53
CA GLU A 109 -14.16 11.00 16.55
C GLU A 109 -13.47 11.28 15.21
N VAL A 110 -12.95 10.23 14.59
CA VAL A 110 -12.26 10.34 13.29
C VAL A 110 -13.34 10.50 12.21
N SER A 111 -13.26 11.61 11.48
CA SER A 111 -14.17 11.87 10.34
C SER A 111 -13.95 10.83 9.24
N THR A 112 -15.04 10.31 8.68
CA THR A 112 -15.02 9.35 7.56
C THR A 112 -14.24 9.91 6.36
N CYS A 113 -14.43 11.20 6.04
CA CYS A 113 -13.70 11.86 4.96
C CYS A 113 -12.18 11.83 5.18
N ARG A 114 -11.71 12.09 6.40
CA ARG A 114 -10.28 12.02 6.72
C ARG A 114 -9.73 10.60 6.62
N VAL A 115 -10.52 9.60 6.99
CA VAL A 115 -10.13 8.20 6.84
C VAL A 115 -10.05 7.81 5.36
N ALA A 116 -11.00 8.27 4.55
CA ALA A 116 -10.98 8.04 3.10
C ALA A 116 -9.72 8.65 2.46
N ILE A 117 -9.39 9.91 2.80
CA ILE A 117 -8.15 10.56 2.34
C ILE A 117 -6.92 9.79 2.82
N ALA A 118 -6.87 9.37 4.07
CA ALA A 118 -5.75 8.59 4.60
C ALA A 118 -5.61 7.23 3.89
N SER A 119 -6.72 6.58 3.53
CA SER A 119 -6.72 5.35 2.75
C SER A 119 -6.14 5.57 1.36
N GLY A 120 -6.56 6.62 0.65
CA GLY A 120 -5.97 6.99 -0.64
C GLY A 120 -4.47 7.24 -0.53
N VAL A 121 -4.04 8.02 0.45
CA VAL A 121 -2.62 8.31 0.71
C VAL A 121 -1.82 7.03 0.94
N LEU A 122 -2.32 6.07 1.72
CA LEU A 122 -1.68 4.76 1.92
C LEU A 122 -1.45 4.01 0.61
N HIS A 123 -2.46 3.94 -0.23
CA HIS A 123 -2.39 3.19 -1.49
C HIS A 123 -1.58 3.92 -2.56
N VAL A 124 -1.57 5.26 -2.56
CA VAL A 124 -0.63 6.06 -3.35
C VAL A 124 0.82 5.70 -2.99
N GLY A 125 1.13 5.53 -1.71
CA GLY A 125 2.46 5.08 -1.28
C GLY A 125 2.86 3.72 -1.86
N GLN A 126 1.92 2.79 -1.94
CA GLN A 126 2.14 1.49 -2.57
C GLN A 126 2.32 1.61 -4.09
N ALA A 127 1.51 2.40 -4.76
CA ALA A 127 1.61 2.64 -6.21
C ALA A 127 2.95 3.30 -6.58
N TRP A 128 3.38 4.32 -5.84
CA TRP A 128 4.61 5.05 -6.11
C TRP A 128 5.88 4.21 -5.92
N GLY A 129 5.81 3.14 -5.14
CA GLY A 129 6.89 2.18 -5.01
C GLY A 129 7.26 1.47 -6.31
N ALA A 130 6.33 1.38 -7.26
CA ALA A 130 6.57 0.87 -8.61
C ALA A 130 6.72 2.02 -9.63
N ILE A 131 5.86 3.03 -9.57
CA ILE A 131 5.80 4.13 -10.56
C ILE A 131 7.08 4.94 -10.58
N ILE A 132 7.62 5.31 -9.42
CA ILE A 132 8.85 6.13 -9.34
C ILE A 132 10.04 5.37 -9.93
N PRO A 133 10.36 4.11 -9.55
CA PRO A 133 11.45 3.38 -10.16
C PRO A 133 11.24 3.09 -11.65
N ALA A 134 10.02 2.77 -12.06
CA ALA A 134 9.69 2.52 -13.46
C ALA A 134 9.81 3.77 -14.34
N SER A 135 9.66 4.98 -13.77
CA SER A 135 9.74 6.25 -14.50
C SER A 135 11.15 6.84 -14.51
N PHE A 136 11.87 6.76 -13.37
CA PHE A 136 13.14 7.49 -13.20
C PHE A 136 14.37 6.58 -13.09
N PHE A 137 14.20 5.30 -12.76
CA PHE A 137 15.30 4.36 -12.52
C PHE A 137 15.12 3.04 -13.30
N VAL A 138 14.64 3.13 -14.54
CA VAL A 138 14.19 2.00 -15.39
C VAL A 138 15.20 0.85 -15.40
N SER A 139 16.48 1.12 -15.69
CA SER A 139 17.52 0.08 -15.81
C SER A 139 17.70 -0.71 -14.51
N ARG A 140 17.76 -0.01 -13.36
CA ARG A 140 17.88 -0.65 -12.05
C ARG A 140 16.63 -1.44 -11.68
N TYR A 141 15.46 -0.91 -12.01
CA TYR A 141 14.18 -1.55 -11.78
C TYR A 141 14.05 -2.85 -12.57
N LYS A 142 14.36 -2.82 -13.88
CA LYS A 142 14.38 -4.02 -14.73
C LYS A 142 15.39 -5.05 -14.20
N SER A 143 16.63 -4.65 -13.98
CA SER A 143 17.68 -5.56 -13.48
C SER A 143 17.28 -6.25 -12.18
N TYR A 144 16.70 -5.53 -11.24
CA TYR A 144 16.23 -6.10 -9.97
C TYR A 144 15.18 -7.21 -10.16
N TRP A 145 14.16 -6.96 -10.97
CA TRP A 145 13.09 -7.93 -11.17
C TRP A 145 13.48 -9.09 -12.09
N MET A 146 14.39 -8.84 -13.06
CA MET A 146 14.96 -9.90 -13.87
C MET A 146 15.81 -10.88 -13.04
N GLN A 147 16.54 -10.39 -12.05
CA GLN A 147 17.26 -11.25 -11.08
C GLN A 147 16.28 -12.09 -10.22
N LYS A 148 15.03 -11.67 -10.12
CA LYS A 148 13.96 -12.41 -9.44
C LYS A 148 13.12 -13.30 -10.36
N GLY A 149 13.54 -13.50 -11.60
CA GLY A 149 12.95 -14.43 -12.54
C GLY A 149 12.00 -13.81 -13.57
N GLN A 150 11.81 -12.49 -13.58
CA GLN A 150 11.04 -11.82 -14.62
C GLN A 150 11.84 -11.77 -15.92
N THR A 151 11.16 -11.94 -17.04
CA THR A 151 11.77 -11.78 -18.36
C THR A 151 11.84 -10.30 -18.76
N GLU A 152 12.73 -9.97 -19.71
CA GLU A 152 12.82 -8.61 -20.22
C GLU A 152 11.53 -8.16 -20.92
N ALA A 153 10.86 -9.05 -21.63
CA ALA A 153 9.60 -8.77 -22.30
C ALA A 153 8.48 -8.43 -21.30
N GLU A 154 8.38 -9.19 -20.20
CA GLU A 154 7.43 -8.90 -19.12
C GLU A 154 7.72 -7.55 -18.48
N MET A 155 8.99 -7.24 -18.20
CA MET A 155 9.37 -5.97 -17.60
C MET A 155 9.11 -4.79 -18.55
N ASN A 156 9.35 -4.93 -19.84
CA ASN A 156 9.01 -3.88 -20.82
C ASN A 156 7.51 -3.61 -20.84
N ASN A 157 6.70 -4.68 -20.85
CA ASN A 157 5.24 -4.56 -20.81
C ASN A 157 4.76 -3.94 -19.50
N TYR A 158 5.35 -4.33 -18.37
CA TYR A 158 5.03 -3.77 -17.06
C TYR A 158 5.34 -2.26 -16.98
N ILE A 159 6.52 -1.85 -17.41
CA ILE A 159 6.94 -0.45 -17.41
C ILE A 159 6.03 0.39 -18.32
N LYS A 160 5.61 -0.14 -19.46
CA LYS A 160 4.67 0.55 -20.36
C LYS A 160 3.39 1.02 -19.66
N TYR A 161 2.85 0.22 -18.74
CA TYR A 161 1.62 0.53 -18.01
C TYR A 161 1.85 1.15 -16.62
N THR A 162 3.10 1.27 -16.18
CA THR A 162 3.43 1.78 -14.85
C THR A 162 4.11 3.14 -14.90
N ALA A 163 4.88 3.42 -15.96
CA ALA A 163 5.65 4.66 -16.10
C ALA A 163 4.87 5.76 -16.85
N GLY A 164 5.36 6.99 -16.73
CA GLY A 164 4.87 8.15 -17.50
C GLY A 164 3.39 8.43 -17.25
N THR A 165 2.63 8.66 -18.34
CA THR A 165 1.20 8.99 -18.28
C THR A 165 0.37 7.93 -17.57
N TRP A 166 0.68 6.64 -17.78
CA TRP A 166 0.00 5.55 -17.07
C TRP A 166 0.26 5.57 -15.56
N GLY A 167 1.45 5.93 -15.13
CA GLY A 167 1.75 6.12 -13.71
C GLY A 167 0.91 7.24 -13.08
N VAL A 168 0.71 8.35 -13.82
CA VAL A 168 -0.19 9.43 -13.37
C VAL A 168 -1.63 8.94 -13.28
N ILE A 169 -2.13 8.22 -14.29
CA ILE A 169 -3.48 7.65 -14.30
C ILE A 169 -3.65 6.68 -13.12
N SER A 170 -2.70 5.76 -12.92
CA SER A 170 -2.72 4.82 -11.78
C SER A 170 -2.78 5.54 -10.44
N THR A 171 -2.01 6.61 -10.27
CA THR A 171 -2.05 7.43 -9.05
C THR A 171 -3.41 8.10 -8.86
N ALA A 172 -4.05 8.55 -9.93
CA ALA A 172 -5.36 9.22 -9.87
C ALA A 172 -6.53 8.24 -9.59
N ILE A 173 -6.36 6.96 -9.91
CA ILE A 173 -7.36 5.91 -9.63
C ILE A 173 -7.35 5.51 -8.14
N VAL A 174 -6.23 5.69 -7.46
CA VAL A 174 -6.08 5.43 -6.00
C VAL A 174 -6.75 6.50 -5.15
#